data_b155873af327b0ed91f9c5e538aa3a6c
#
_entry.id   b155873af327b0ed91f9c5e538aa3a6c
#
_cell.length_a   1.000
_cell.length_b   1.000
_cell.length_c   1.000
_cell.angle_alpha   90.00
_cell.angle_beta   90.00
_cell.angle_gamma   90.00
#
_symmetry.space_group_name_H-M   'P 1'
#
loop_
_entity.id
_entity.type
_entity.pdbx_description
1 polymer ?
#
loop_
_entity_poly.entity_id
_entity_poly.type
_entity_poly.pdbx_seq_one_letter_code
_entity_poly.pdbx_strand_id
1 'polypeptide(L)'
;MIRLSAVACALGVVLCVLAVPQAAIGASAYTLTPTTNGMELKTPDGRVVFEYLTKKPEGVPLTAPSAACFHPVNTPSGERVTAIAPNDHPHHRGIFFGWHDAEFHTPTGVVRADFWGWGSLAPREGRGVQNREIKLTSANEKQANIDIRNEWLVDGKKMGDEIDSVTVTERDGVFILDLEYRIAPLYEYVANRNAFGGFDVQCRKDGDAYYSTFYGKTTWANPEFENPGLNLPDLPWYDFTIKVKGSGKTMGAAVINHPGNGPTTWHNIPNLFMVNPVIIAAGPVTIRPGSPLTLRYRVVVHDGPSPTWVLQKLSDEYRGGR
;
A
#
# COMPACT_ATOMS: atom_id res chain seq x y z
N MET A 1 -16.06 4.01 98.69
CA MET A 1 -15.20 4.16 97.53
C MET A 1 -15.93 3.57 96.35
N ILE A 2 -16.52 4.38 95.52
CA ILE A 2 -17.35 4.00 94.37
C ILE A 2 -16.49 4.25 93.11
N ARG A 3 -16.22 3.22 92.33
CA ARG A 3 -15.54 3.37 91.03
C ARG A 3 -16.59 3.50 89.92
N LEU A 4 -16.58 4.63 89.26
CA LEU A 4 -17.32 4.83 87.99
C LEU A 4 -16.51 4.22 86.82
N SER A 5 -17.17 3.35 86.08
CA SER A 5 -16.67 2.86 84.82
C SER A 5 -17.24 3.68 83.66
N ALA A 6 -16.37 4.31 82.85
CA ALA A 6 -16.79 5.04 81.70
C ALA A 6 -16.94 4.09 80.52
N VAL A 7 -18.08 4.11 79.83
CA VAL A 7 -18.35 3.37 78.59
C VAL A 7 -18.01 4.30 77.41
N ALA A 8 -17.04 3.95 76.59
CA ALA A 8 -16.73 4.68 75.39
C ALA A 8 -17.55 4.13 74.22
N CYS A 9 -18.42 4.98 73.69
CA CYS A 9 -19.15 4.67 72.42
C CYS A 9 -18.28 5.02 71.21
N ALA A 10 -17.89 4.05 70.46
CA ALA A 10 -17.18 4.26 69.16
C ALA A 10 -18.22 4.42 68.05
N LEU A 11 -18.28 5.63 67.46
CA LEU A 11 -19.05 5.90 66.24
C LEU A 11 -18.22 5.40 65.05
N GLY A 12 -18.68 4.33 64.39
CA GLY A 12 -18.14 3.87 63.13
C GLY A 12 -18.69 4.72 61.95
N VAL A 13 -17.83 5.50 61.33
CA VAL A 13 -18.16 6.20 60.07
C VAL A 13 -18.04 5.22 58.93
N VAL A 14 -19.17 4.83 58.32
CA VAL A 14 -19.21 4.05 57.10
C VAL A 14 -18.98 5.01 55.94
N LEU A 15 -17.79 4.99 55.33
CA LEU A 15 -17.50 5.69 54.10
C LEU A 15 -18.13 4.90 52.94
N CYS A 16 -19.27 5.33 52.41
CA CYS A 16 -19.79 4.87 51.13
C CYS A 16 -18.92 5.46 49.99
N VAL A 17 -18.02 4.66 49.45
CA VAL A 17 -17.32 5.01 48.20
C VAL A 17 -18.32 4.84 47.06
N LEU A 18 -18.87 5.96 46.58
CA LEU A 18 -19.64 6.01 45.34
C LEU A 18 -18.68 5.72 44.21
N ALA A 19 -18.79 4.53 43.59
CA ALA A 19 -18.13 4.22 42.34
C ALA A 19 -18.69 5.15 41.25
N VAL A 20 -17.92 6.16 40.87
CA VAL A 20 -18.19 6.97 39.67
C VAL A 20 -18.12 6.05 38.46
N PRO A 21 -19.20 5.93 37.67
CA PRO A 21 -19.09 5.13 36.43
C PRO A 21 -18.04 5.78 35.56
N GLN A 22 -16.98 5.01 35.25
CA GLN A 22 -15.98 5.40 34.29
C GLN A 22 -16.72 5.58 32.96
N ALA A 23 -16.78 6.80 32.44
CA ALA A 23 -17.37 7.11 31.16
C ALA A 23 -16.72 6.15 30.13
N ALA A 24 -17.54 5.45 29.39
CA ALA A 24 -17.09 4.64 28.27
C ALA A 24 -16.23 5.55 27.38
N ILE A 25 -14.93 5.26 27.28
CA ILE A 25 -14.03 5.95 26.36
C ILE A 25 -14.64 5.67 24.99
N GLY A 26 -15.16 6.72 24.33
CA GLY A 26 -15.70 6.61 22.98
C GLY A 26 -14.67 5.92 22.10
N ALA A 27 -15.13 5.02 21.23
CA ALA A 27 -14.25 4.28 20.33
C ALA A 27 -13.31 5.26 19.64
N SER A 28 -12.00 5.03 19.77
CA SER A 28 -11.00 5.89 19.17
C SER A 28 -11.04 5.72 17.64
N ALA A 29 -10.78 6.78 16.89
CA ALA A 29 -10.69 6.73 15.42
C ALA A 29 -9.30 6.29 14.96
N TYR A 30 -9.17 5.94 13.69
CA TYR A 30 -7.86 5.83 13.05
C TYR A 30 -7.08 7.12 13.22
N THR A 31 -5.76 7.00 13.37
CA THR A 31 -4.86 8.16 13.53
C THR A 31 -3.73 8.11 12.52
N LEU A 32 -3.38 9.28 11.97
CA LEU A 32 -2.24 9.46 11.08
C LEU A 32 -1.23 10.35 11.78
N THR A 33 -0.02 9.83 12.05
CA THR A 33 1.00 10.52 12.84
C THR A 33 2.34 10.63 12.11
N PRO A 34 3.07 11.75 12.24
CA PRO A 34 4.39 11.90 11.65
C PRO A 34 5.40 10.88 12.20
N THR A 35 6.29 10.42 11.34
CA THR A 35 7.47 9.62 11.69
C THR A 35 8.74 10.32 11.20
N THR A 36 9.91 9.71 11.39
CA THR A 36 11.17 10.21 10.83
C THR A 36 11.16 10.22 9.30
N ASN A 37 10.49 9.25 8.66
CA ASN A 37 10.57 9.06 7.22
C ASN A 37 9.26 9.36 6.48
N GLY A 38 8.15 9.59 7.19
CA GLY A 38 6.86 9.80 6.57
C GLY A 38 5.70 9.97 7.54
N MET A 39 4.61 9.25 7.26
CA MET A 39 3.38 9.28 8.05
C MET A 39 2.90 7.85 8.33
N GLU A 40 2.62 7.54 9.59
CA GLU A 40 2.13 6.23 10.04
C GLU A 40 0.64 6.26 10.31
N LEU A 41 -0.11 5.33 9.72
CA LEU A 41 -1.53 5.11 10.01
C LEU A 41 -1.70 4.00 11.03
N LYS A 42 -2.45 4.31 12.11
CA LYS A 42 -2.85 3.34 13.14
C LYS A 42 -4.36 3.17 13.20
N THR A 43 -4.76 1.94 13.49
CA THR A 43 -6.14 1.58 13.84
C THR A 43 -6.58 2.23 15.15
N PRO A 44 -7.89 2.25 15.46
CA PRO A 44 -8.42 2.75 16.75
C PRO A 44 -7.81 2.08 17.99
N ASP A 45 -7.39 0.82 17.89
CA ASP A 45 -6.74 0.06 18.96
C ASP A 45 -5.20 0.14 18.93
N GLY A 46 -4.63 0.99 18.05
CA GLY A 46 -3.21 1.34 18.02
C GLY A 46 -2.32 0.42 17.18
N ARG A 47 -2.87 -0.55 16.42
CA ARG A 47 -2.09 -1.38 15.50
C ARG A 47 -1.66 -0.56 14.28
N VAL A 48 -0.41 -0.69 13.87
CA VAL A 48 0.12 -0.02 12.68
C VAL A 48 -0.39 -0.74 11.43
N VAL A 49 -1.08 -0.02 10.55
CA VAL A 49 -1.52 -0.52 9.25
C VAL A 49 -0.40 -0.36 8.23
N PHE A 50 0.11 0.87 8.09
CA PHE A 50 1.23 1.17 7.22
C PHE A 50 1.96 2.45 7.64
N GLU A 51 3.16 2.64 7.10
CA GLU A 51 3.81 3.95 6.98
C GLU A 51 3.88 4.34 5.50
N TYR A 52 3.48 5.57 5.15
CA TYR A 52 3.76 6.15 3.84
C TYR A 52 5.09 6.91 3.92
N LEU A 53 6.09 6.42 3.20
CA LEU A 53 7.42 7.00 3.18
C LEU A 53 7.49 8.19 2.24
N THR A 54 7.95 9.32 2.73
CA THR A 54 8.27 10.53 1.95
C THR A 54 9.76 10.74 1.76
N LYS A 55 10.56 10.02 2.56
CA LYS A 55 12.02 10.03 2.55
C LYS A 55 12.55 8.61 2.57
N LYS A 56 13.72 8.40 1.98
CA LYS A 56 14.45 7.13 2.10
C LYS A 56 14.85 6.90 3.55
N PRO A 57 14.53 5.75 4.15
CA PRO A 57 15.03 5.43 5.48
C PRO A 57 16.56 5.34 5.47
N GLU A 58 17.20 5.81 6.54
CA GLU A 58 18.65 5.73 6.69
C GLU A 58 19.12 4.26 6.70
N GLY A 59 20.23 3.98 6.05
CA GLY A 59 20.79 2.63 5.95
C GLY A 59 20.07 1.67 4.98
N VAL A 60 18.95 2.08 4.39
CA VAL A 60 18.26 1.26 3.37
C VAL A 60 18.88 1.53 1.99
N PRO A 61 19.38 0.49 1.28
CA PRO A 61 20.07 0.65 -0.01
C PRO A 61 19.09 0.86 -1.18
N LEU A 62 18.02 1.62 -0.97
CA LEU A 62 17.05 1.93 -2.01
C LEU A 62 17.70 2.75 -3.12
N THR A 63 17.78 2.20 -4.33
CA THR A 63 18.38 2.88 -5.48
C THR A 63 17.43 3.79 -6.23
N ALA A 64 16.11 3.59 -6.10
CA ALA A 64 15.13 4.54 -6.65
C ALA A 64 15.37 5.96 -6.09
N PRO A 65 15.25 7.02 -6.90
CA PRO A 65 15.46 8.40 -6.44
C PRO A 65 14.51 8.83 -5.34
N SER A 66 13.27 8.33 -5.35
CA SER A 66 12.24 8.66 -4.35
C SER A 66 11.79 7.44 -3.57
N ALA A 67 11.38 7.64 -2.33
CA ALA A 67 10.65 6.65 -1.54
C ALA A 67 9.19 6.55 -2.04
N ALA A 68 8.35 7.56 -1.81
CA ALA A 68 6.94 7.65 -2.26
C ALA A 68 6.24 6.27 -2.33
N CYS A 69 6.11 5.60 -1.19
CA CYS A 69 5.57 4.24 -1.11
C CYS A 69 4.98 3.94 0.26
N PHE A 70 4.11 2.93 0.34
CA PHE A 70 3.64 2.41 1.62
C PHE A 70 4.58 1.28 2.07
N HIS A 71 5.35 1.53 3.14
CA HIS A 71 6.24 0.53 3.74
C HIS A 71 6.70 0.95 5.14
N PRO A 72 6.58 0.08 6.18
CA PRO A 72 5.95 -1.24 6.10
C PRO A 72 4.45 -1.17 5.85
N VAL A 73 3.87 -2.23 5.33
CA VAL A 73 2.44 -2.54 5.39
C VAL A 73 2.29 -3.80 6.21
N ASN A 74 1.43 -3.78 7.20
CA ASN A 74 1.30 -4.86 8.17
C ASN A 74 -0.07 -5.56 8.07
N THR A 75 -0.10 -6.82 8.49
CA THR A 75 -1.34 -7.59 8.68
C THR A 75 -2.08 -7.13 9.94
N PRO A 76 -3.34 -7.54 10.14
CA PRO A 76 -4.06 -7.30 11.39
C PRO A 76 -3.34 -7.80 12.66
N SER A 77 -2.51 -8.83 12.58
CA SER A 77 -1.68 -9.28 13.70
C SER A 77 -0.37 -8.49 13.89
N GLY A 78 -0.09 -7.50 13.03
CA GLY A 78 1.11 -6.66 13.09
C GLY A 78 2.34 -7.23 12.35
N GLU A 79 2.17 -8.28 11.54
CA GLU A 79 3.27 -8.84 10.75
C GLU A 79 3.46 -8.06 9.45
N ARG A 80 4.68 -7.65 9.17
CA ARG A 80 5.02 -6.92 7.94
C ARG A 80 4.92 -7.84 6.72
N VAL A 81 4.19 -7.41 5.69
CA VAL A 81 4.03 -8.15 4.42
C VAL A 81 4.95 -7.61 3.32
N THR A 82 5.18 -6.31 3.29
CA THR A 82 5.98 -5.66 2.24
C THR A 82 7.49 -5.72 2.49
N ALA A 83 8.28 -5.49 1.44
CA ALA A 83 9.72 -5.30 1.50
C ALA A 83 10.14 -3.98 0.83
N ILE A 84 11.34 -3.51 1.16
CA ILE A 84 11.96 -2.34 0.53
C ILE A 84 13.41 -2.69 0.18
N ALA A 85 13.87 -2.28 -1.00
CA ALA A 85 15.22 -2.47 -1.49
C ALA A 85 15.74 -3.93 -1.34
N PRO A 86 15.02 -4.95 -1.86
CA PRO A 86 15.54 -6.30 -1.86
C PRO A 86 16.86 -6.36 -2.65
N ASN A 87 17.79 -7.22 -2.24
CA ASN A 87 19.17 -7.24 -2.78
C ASN A 87 19.25 -7.39 -4.31
N ASP A 88 18.32 -8.13 -4.90
CA ASP A 88 18.26 -8.38 -6.35
C ASP A 88 17.56 -7.25 -7.13
N HIS A 89 16.66 -6.50 -6.46
CA HIS A 89 15.91 -5.37 -7.04
C HIS A 89 15.86 -4.19 -6.07
N PRO A 90 17.02 -3.53 -5.83
CA PRO A 90 17.12 -2.48 -4.80
C PRO A 90 16.35 -1.19 -5.12
N HIS A 91 15.64 -1.14 -6.24
CA HIS A 91 14.71 -0.06 -6.59
C HIS A 91 13.25 -0.36 -6.21
N HIS A 92 12.90 -1.60 -5.86
CA HIS A 92 11.55 -1.95 -5.42
C HIS A 92 11.29 -1.51 -3.97
N ARG A 93 10.02 -1.10 -3.68
CA ARG A 93 9.70 -0.44 -2.42
C ARG A 93 8.23 -0.58 -2.02
N GLY A 94 7.88 -1.52 -1.19
CA GLY A 94 6.53 -1.64 -0.63
C GLY A 94 5.41 -1.60 -1.68
N ILE A 95 4.38 -0.78 -1.45
CA ILE A 95 3.35 -0.48 -2.46
C ILE A 95 3.70 0.87 -3.08
N PHE A 96 3.90 0.90 -4.40
CA PHE A 96 4.29 2.11 -5.11
C PHE A 96 3.73 2.15 -6.53
N PHE A 97 3.84 3.31 -7.16
CA PHE A 97 3.47 3.54 -8.55
C PHE A 97 4.64 4.17 -9.34
N GLY A 98 4.81 3.74 -10.60
CA GLY A 98 5.78 4.32 -11.52
C GLY A 98 5.94 3.51 -12.79
N TRP A 99 6.36 4.14 -13.89
CA TRP A 99 6.80 3.48 -15.12
C TRP A 99 8.27 3.78 -15.35
N HIS A 100 9.02 2.80 -15.87
CA HIS A 100 10.46 2.93 -16.10
C HIS A 100 10.82 3.32 -17.53
N ASP A 101 9.91 3.12 -18.48
CA ASP A 101 10.06 3.54 -19.87
C ASP A 101 8.92 4.49 -20.25
N ALA A 102 9.17 5.78 -20.06
CA ALA A 102 8.19 6.79 -20.29
C ALA A 102 8.81 8.07 -20.86
N GLU A 103 7.99 8.90 -21.49
CA GLU A 103 8.39 10.11 -22.18
C GLU A 103 7.42 11.25 -21.89
N PHE A 104 7.98 12.47 -21.69
CA PHE A 104 7.22 13.71 -21.73
C PHE A 104 7.52 14.44 -23.04
N HIS A 105 6.50 14.76 -23.83
CA HIS A 105 6.61 15.50 -25.08
C HIS A 105 6.50 17.01 -24.77
N THR A 106 7.64 17.62 -24.47
CA THR A 106 7.72 19.04 -24.09
C THR A 106 7.90 19.95 -25.32
N PRO A 107 7.67 21.27 -25.22
CA PRO A 107 7.93 22.21 -26.30
C PRO A 107 9.40 22.25 -26.77
N THR A 108 10.34 21.79 -25.94
CA THR A 108 11.77 21.76 -26.25
C THR A 108 12.29 20.39 -26.68
N GLY A 109 11.40 19.40 -26.78
CA GLY A 109 11.73 18.05 -27.19
C GLY A 109 11.22 16.98 -26.23
N VAL A 110 11.56 15.73 -26.53
CA VAL A 110 11.15 14.58 -25.73
C VAL A 110 12.11 14.40 -24.54
N VAL A 111 11.53 14.26 -23.34
CA VAL A 111 12.26 13.99 -22.11
C VAL A 111 11.91 12.59 -21.61
N ARG A 112 12.88 11.68 -21.63
CA ARG A 112 12.68 10.32 -21.10
C ARG A 112 12.66 10.31 -19.58
N ALA A 113 11.84 9.45 -18.99
CA ALA A 113 11.61 9.34 -17.57
C ALA A 113 11.63 7.88 -17.09
N ASP A 114 12.13 7.70 -15.88
CA ASP A 114 12.07 6.45 -15.13
C ASP A 114 11.63 6.74 -13.69
N PHE A 115 10.33 6.55 -13.41
CA PHE A 115 9.76 6.68 -12.06
C PHE A 115 9.70 5.34 -11.31
N TRP A 116 9.95 4.23 -12.01
CA TRP A 116 10.16 2.93 -11.39
C TRP A 116 11.48 2.89 -10.60
N GLY A 117 12.51 3.50 -11.19
CA GLY A 117 13.81 3.67 -10.56
C GLY A 117 14.82 2.57 -10.91
N TRP A 118 14.60 1.86 -12.01
CA TRP A 118 15.52 0.82 -12.47
C TRP A 118 16.73 1.39 -13.23
N GLY A 119 16.50 2.35 -14.11
CA GLY A 119 17.56 3.01 -14.88
C GLY A 119 18.03 2.26 -16.11
N SER A 120 17.32 1.20 -16.54
CA SER A 120 17.75 0.38 -17.71
C SER A 120 17.45 1.05 -19.06
N LEU A 121 16.31 1.77 -19.15
CA LEU A 121 15.86 2.39 -20.42
C LEU A 121 15.93 3.92 -20.38
N ALA A 122 15.82 4.52 -19.23
CA ALA A 122 15.99 5.95 -19.01
C ALA A 122 16.80 6.18 -17.72
N PRO A 123 17.57 7.29 -17.59
CA PRO A 123 18.29 7.58 -16.36
C PRO A 123 17.31 7.70 -15.19
N ARG A 124 17.62 7.06 -14.07
CA ARG A 124 16.84 7.23 -12.83
C ARG A 124 17.24 8.50 -12.06
N GLU A 125 18.49 8.92 -12.20
CA GLU A 125 19.04 10.11 -11.57
C GLU A 125 18.25 11.35 -12.02
N GLY A 126 17.89 12.20 -11.04
CA GLY A 126 17.08 13.39 -11.30
C GLY A 126 15.59 13.13 -11.62
N ARG A 127 15.13 11.87 -11.66
CA ARG A 127 13.73 11.50 -11.87
C ARG A 127 13.16 10.98 -10.57
N GLY A 128 12.09 11.58 -10.10
CA GLY A 128 11.52 11.15 -8.82
C GLY A 128 10.13 11.68 -8.56
N VAL A 129 9.46 11.02 -7.62
CA VAL A 129 8.17 11.45 -7.09
C VAL A 129 8.42 12.10 -5.74
N GLN A 130 8.06 13.37 -5.60
CA GLN A 130 8.23 14.14 -4.37
C GLN A 130 6.89 14.37 -3.70
N ASN A 131 6.74 13.88 -2.47
CA ASN A 131 5.56 14.16 -1.67
C ASN A 131 5.48 15.65 -1.30
N ARG A 132 4.27 16.22 -1.36
CA ARG A 132 3.95 17.61 -0.99
C ARG A 132 3.03 17.69 0.19
N GLU A 133 2.07 16.76 0.28
CA GLU A 133 1.07 16.76 1.33
C GLU A 133 0.57 15.33 1.57
N ILE A 134 0.34 15.00 2.85
CA ILE A 134 -0.42 13.84 3.27
C ILE A 134 -1.42 14.31 4.32
N LYS A 135 -2.70 14.05 4.08
CA LYS A 135 -3.78 14.53 4.94
C LYS A 135 -4.78 13.44 5.26
N LEU A 136 -5.04 13.22 6.53
CA LEU A 136 -6.21 12.46 6.99
C LEU A 136 -7.45 13.33 6.80
N THR A 137 -8.27 13.01 5.80
CA THR A 137 -9.44 13.81 5.42
C THR A 137 -10.67 13.46 6.25
N SER A 138 -10.79 12.20 6.63
CA SER A 138 -11.77 11.74 7.63
C SER A 138 -11.32 10.45 8.29
N ALA A 139 -11.73 10.25 9.55
CA ALA A 139 -11.49 9.00 10.27
C ALA A 139 -12.58 8.74 11.31
N ASN A 140 -12.90 7.48 11.49
CA ASN A 140 -13.76 6.99 12.57
C ASN A 140 -13.26 5.60 13.04
N GLU A 141 -14.04 4.88 13.80
CA GLU A 141 -13.69 3.54 14.30
C GLU A 141 -13.59 2.45 13.19
N LYS A 142 -14.17 2.69 12.01
CA LYS A 142 -14.31 1.68 10.95
C LYS A 142 -13.46 1.99 9.73
N GLN A 143 -13.14 3.28 9.49
CA GLN A 143 -12.53 3.73 8.25
C GLN A 143 -11.64 4.94 8.46
N ALA A 144 -10.57 5.02 7.66
CA ALA A 144 -9.76 6.22 7.44
C ALA A 144 -9.75 6.58 5.96
N ASN A 145 -9.85 7.88 5.65
CA ASN A 145 -9.64 8.41 4.30
C ASN A 145 -8.45 9.38 4.32
N ILE A 146 -7.53 9.19 3.40
CA ILE A 146 -6.27 9.92 3.32
C ILE A 146 -6.08 10.41 1.89
N ASP A 147 -5.74 11.67 1.72
CA ASP A 147 -5.28 12.23 0.45
C ASP A 147 -3.76 12.44 0.51
N ILE A 148 -3.09 12.04 -0.57
CA ILE A 148 -1.66 12.19 -0.77
C ILE A 148 -1.45 12.97 -2.05
N ARG A 149 -0.61 14.01 -2.00
CA ARG A 149 -0.25 14.82 -3.17
C ARG A 149 1.23 14.71 -3.43
N ASN A 150 1.55 14.27 -4.62
CA ASN A 150 2.91 14.09 -5.11
C ASN A 150 3.15 14.94 -6.36
N GLU A 151 4.38 15.32 -6.58
CA GLU A 151 4.84 15.91 -7.84
C GLU A 151 5.85 14.98 -8.50
N TRP A 152 5.69 14.77 -9.80
CA TRP A 152 6.66 14.08 -10.63
C TRP A 152 7.70 15.07 -11.13
N LEU A 153 8.97 14.80 -10.81
CA LEU A 153 10.09 15.69 -11.11
C LEU A 153 11.07 15.03 -12.09
N VAL A 154 11.56 15.83 -13.03
CA VAL A 154 12.70 15.51 -13.88
C VAL A 154 13.71 16.65 -13.78
N ASP A 155 14.93 16.37 -13.31
CA ASP A 155 16.01 17.33 -13.10
C ASP A 155 15.55 18.59 -12.32
N GLY A 156 14.77 18.34 -11.25
CA GLY A 156 14.22 19.37 -10.38
C GLY A 156 13.02 20.16 -10.95
N LYS A 157 12.60 19.86 -12.19
CA LYS A 157 11.43 20.50 -12.81
C LYS A 157 10.19 19.63 -12.62
N LYS A 158 9.09 20.27 -12.27
CA LYS A 158 7.78 19.60 -12.19
C LYS A 158 7.31 19.22 -13.58
N MET A 159 6.94 17.96 -13.76
CA MET A 159 6.41 17.39 -14.99
C MET A 159 4.93 17.02 -14.87
N GLY A 160 4.42 16.83 -13.67
CA GLY A 160 3.02 16.49 -13.42
C GLY A 160 2.70 16.36 -11.94
N ASP A 161 1.41 16.22 -11.66
CA ASP A 161 0.87 15.91 -10.34
C ASP A 161 0.36 14.46 -10.30
N GLU A 162 0.55 13.81 -9.15
CA GLU A 162 -0.10 12.57 -8.75
C GLU A 162 -0.89 12.85 -7.47
N ILE A 163 -2.18 12.52 -7.50
CA ILE A 163 -3.07 12.68 -6.36
C ILE A 163 -3.62 11.31 -6.05
N ASP A 164 -3.30 10.81 -4.85
CA ASP A 164 -3.73 9.50 -4.41
C ASP A 164 -4.81 9.67 -3.34
N SER A 165 -5.92 8.97 -3.50
CA SER A 165 -6.93 8.83 -2.46
C SER A 165 -6.88 7.42 -1.91
N VAL A 166 -6.73 7.32 -0.59
CA VAL A 166 -6.57 6.05 0.13
C VAL A 166 -7.70 5.89 1.13
N THR A 167 -8.47 4.81 0.99
CA THR A 167 -9.45 4.40 2.00
C THR A 167 -8.97 3.13 2.68
N VAL A 168 -8.89 3.16 4.02
CA VAL A 168 -8.50 2.01 4.82
C VAL A 168 -9.65 1.55 5.68
N THR A 169 -9.95 0.26 5.62
CA THR A 169 -10.93 -0.41 6.48
C THR A 169 -10.38 -1.74 7.00
N GLU A 170 -10.95 -2.23 8.09
CA GLU A 170 -10.72 -3.58 8.59
C GLU A 170 -12.06 -4.31 8.64
N ARG A 171 -12.16 -5.43 7.97
CA ARG A 171 -13.31 -6.32 8.04
C ARG A 171 -12.94 -7.75 7.62
N ASP A 172 -13.74 -8.72 8.03
CA ASP A 172 -13.53 -10.14 7.73
C ASP A 172 -12.11 -10.64 8.14
N GLY A 173 -11.46 -9.98 9.12
CA GLY A 173 -10.12 -10.32 9.62
C GLY A 173 -8.97 -9.89 8.71
N VAL A 174 -9.19 -8.96 7.77
CA VAL A 174 -8.18 -8.43 6.87
C VAL A 174 -8.15 -6.90 6.88
N PHE A 175 -7.01 -6.30 6.58
CA PHE A 175 -6.96 -4.89 6.19
C PHE A 175 -7.22 -4.73 4.71
N ILE A 176 -8.02 -3.73 4.36
CA ILE A 176 -8.38 -3.37 2.99
C ILE A 176 -7.92 -1.94 2.74
N LEU A 177 -7.07 -1.77 1.74
CA LEU A 177 -6.58 -0.48 1.26
C LEU A 177 -7.14 -0.26 -0.15
N ASP A 178 -8.10 0.64 -0.30
CA ASP A 178 -8.57 1.09 -1.60
C ASP A 178 -7.73 2.29 -2.03
N LEU A 179 -7.03 2.14 -3.14
CA LEU A 179 -6.06 3.09 -3.67
C LEU A 179 -6.56 3.61 -5.01
N GLU A 180 -6.73 4.93 -5.13
CA GLU A 180 -6.99 5.60 -6.39
C GLU A 180 -5.82 6.53 -6.70
N TYR A 181 -5.16 6.32 -7.84
CA TYR A 181 -4.09 7.16 -8.38
C TYR A 181 -4.63 8.02 -9.50
N ARG A 182 -4.56 9.33 -9.37
CA ARG A 182 -4.91 10.29 -10.41
C ARG A 182 -3.66 11.00 -10.91
N ILE A 183 -3.23 10.69 -12.13
CA ILE A 183 -2.00 11.18 -12.75
C ILE A 183 -2.35 12.29 -13.75
N ALA A 184 -1.84 13.49 -13.50
CA ALA A 184 -2.12 14.70 -14.27
C ALA A 184 -0.81 15.35 -14.77
N PRO A 185 -0.28 14.94 -15.93
CA PRO A 185 0.96 15.49 -16.46
C PRO A 185 0.77 16.92 -17.02
N LEU A 186 1.83 17.72 -16.94
CA LEU A 186 1.88 19.08 -17.54
C LEU A 186 2.13 19.05 -19.06
N TYR A 187 2.69 17.96 -19.57
CA TYR A 187 2.97 17.70 -20.99
C TYR A 187 2.36 16.37 -21.38
N GLU A 188 2.17 16.09 -22.66
CA GLU A 188 1.78 14.75 -23.09
C GLU A 188 2.79 13.75 -22.57
N TYR A 189 2.30 12.75 -21.83
CA TYR A 189 3.09 11.71 -21.21
C TYR A 189 2.74 10.37 -21.84
N VAL A 190 3.74 9.64 -22.27
CA VAL A 190 3.61 8.31 -22.85
C VAL A 190 4.35 7.32 -21.99
N ALA A 191 3.62 6.39 -21.37
CA ALA A 191 4.19 5.19 -20.77
C ALA A 191 4.29 4.12 -21.88
N ASN A 192 5.49 3.76 -22.27
CA ASN A 192 5.74 2.83 -23.37
C ASN A 192 5.31 1.40 -23.01
N ARG A 193 4.99 0.60 -24.06
CA ARG A 193 4.61 -0.80 -23.86
C ARG A 193 5.72 -1.58 -23.17
N ASN A 194 5.38 -2.25 -22.06
CA ASN A 194 6.34 -3.07 -21.33
C ASN A 194 5.65 -4.24 -20.60
N ALA A 195 6.43 -5.25 -20.21
CA ALA A 195 5.95 -6.40 -19.46
C ALA A 195 5.59 -6.05 -18.01
N PHE A 196 6.19 -5.03 -17.42
CA PHE A 196 6.00 -4.61 -16.02
C PHE A 196 5.93 -3.08 -15.90
N GLY A 197 5.59 -2.61 -14.69
CA GLY A 197 5.51 -1.19 -14.36
C GLY A 197 4.08 -0.73 -14.03
N GLY A 198 3.97 0.48 -13.54
CA GLY A 198 2.75 1.03 -13.00
C GLY A 198 2.60 0.74 -11.51
N PHE A 199 1.49 0.16 -11.10
CA PHE A 199 1.25 -0.22 -9.70
C PHE A 199 1.99 -1.50 -9.34
N ASP A 200 2.63 -1.53 -8.17
CA ASP A 200 3.33 -2.72 -7.67
C ASP A 200 3.22 -2.88 -6.16
N VAL A 201 3.18 -4.13 -5.72
CA VAL A 201 3.34 -4.54 -4.33
C VAL A 201 4.56 -5.44 -4.22
N GLN A 202 5.67 -4.89 -3.75
CA GLN A 202 6.85 -5.67 -3.42
C GLN A 202 6.67 -6.32 -2.06
N CYS A 203 6.51 -7.63 -2.06
CA CYS A 203 6.36 -8.42 -0.85
C CYS A 203 7.70 -8.87 -0.27
N ARG A 204 7.68 -9.29 1.01
CA ARG A 204 8.88 -9.82 1.69
C ARG A 204 9.36 -11.12 1.05
N LYS A 205 10.69 -11.41 1.16
CA LYS A 205 11.36 -12.50 0.44
C LYS A 205 11.96 -13.59 1.36
N ASP A 206 11.70 -13.53 2.66
CA ASP A 206 12.32 -14.36 3.68
C ASP A 206 11.49 -15.60 4.05
N GLY A 207 10.88 -16.24 3.05
CA GLY A 207 10.05 -17.41 3.29
C GLY A 207 9.73 -18.21 2.02
N ASP A 208 8.89 -19.22 2.19
CA ASP A 208 8.36 -20.04 1.10
C ASP A 208 7.03 -19.43 0.65
N ALA A 209 7.02 -18.92 -0.59
CA ALA A 209 5.89 -18.16 -1.13
C ALA A 209 5.19 -18.88 -2.29
N TYR A 210 3.95 -18.47 -2.53
CA TYR A 210 3.17 -18.88 -3.69
C TYR A 210 2.16 -17.78 -4.07
N TYR A 211 1.74 -17.81 -5.33
CA TYR A 211 0.59 -17.03 -5.76
C TYR A 211 -0.66 -17.89 -5.78
N SER A 212 -1.80 -17.27 -5.54
CA SER A 212 -3.11 -17.88 -5.71
C SER A 212 -4.10 -16.93 -6.39
N THR A 213 -5.16 -17.53 -6.92
CA THR A 213 -6.30 -16.87 -7.53
C THR A 213 -7.56 -17.59 -7.04
N PHE A 214 -8.71 -17.22 -7.57
CA PHE A 214 -9.94 -17.96 -7.34
C PHE A 214 -9.83 -19.47 -7.66
N TYR A 215 -8.97 -19.82 -8.62
CA TYR A 215 -8.74 -21.22 -9.01
C TYR A 215 -7.75 -21.97 -8.08
N GLY A 216 -7.28 -21.33 -7.01
CA GLY A 216 -6.30 -21.88 -6.09
C GLY A 216 -4.87 -21.45 -6.40
N LYS A 217 -3.89 -22.21 -5.92
CA LYS A 217 -2.47 -21.92 -6.19
C LYS A 217 -2.16 -21.95 -7.67
N THR A 218 -1.41 -20.96 -8.13
CA THR A 218 -0.98 -20.93 -9.53
C THR A 218 0.17 -21.90 -9.76
N THR A 219 0.10 -22.60 -10.89
CA THR A 219 1.19 -23.47 -11.39
C THR A 219 1.79 -22.93 -12.67
N TRP A 220 1.47 -21.70 -13.03
CA TRP A 220 1.94 -21.09 -14.27
C TRP A 220 3.44 -20.86 -14.21
N ALA A 221 4.07 -20.97 -15.39
CA ALA A 221 5.46 -20.59 -15.55
C ALA A 221 5.65 -19.09 -15.25
N ASN A 222 6.86 -18.74 -14.79
CA ASN A 222 7.22 -17.35 -14.61
C ASN A 222 7.08 -16.61 -15.96
N PRO A 223 6.51 -15.39 -15.98
CA PRO A 223 6.55 -14.56 -17.17
C PRO A 223 8.01 -14.26 -17.53
N GLU A 224 8.29 -14.18 -18.82
CA GLU A 224 9.58 -13.70 -19.27
C GLU A 224 9.72 -12.21 -19.01
N PHE A 225 10.90 -11.79 -18.54
CA PHE A 225 11.12 -10.49 -17.92
C PHE A 225 10.76 -9.29 -18.82
N GLU A 226 11.01 -9.36 -20.11
CA GLU A 226 10.76 -8.23 -21.02
C GLU A 226 9.74 -8.55 -22.13
N ASN A 227 9.06 -9.68 -22.03
CA ASN A 227 8.05 -10.07 -23.01
C ASN A 227 6.63 -9.96 -22.43
N PRO A 228 5.90 -8.86 -22.71
CA PRO A 228 4.55 -8.68 -22.19
C PRO A 228 3.54 -9.73 -22.64
N GLY A 229 3.84 -10.44 -23.74
CA GLY A 229 3.00 -11.55 -24.23
C GLY A 229 3.05 -12.79 -23.34
N LEU A 230 3.99 -12.87 -22.40
CA LEU A 230 4.14 -13.98 -21.46
C LEU A 230 3.67 -13.64 -20.04
N ASN A 231 3.11 -12.45 -19.83
CA ASN A 231 2.48 -12.10 -18.57
C ASN A 231 1.33 -13.06 -18.25
N LEU A 232 1.03 -13.19 -16.94
CA LEU A 232 -0.09 -13.97 -16.47
C LEU A 232 -1.43 -13.37 -16.95
N PRO A 233 -2.48 -14.19 -17.06
CA PRO A 233 -3.79 -13.77 -17.58
C PRO A 233 -4.41 -12.61 -16.81
N ASP A 234 -5.29 -11.85 -17.47
CA ASP A 234 -6.16 -10.84 -16.87
C ASP A 234 -7.22 -11.50 -15.99
N LEU A 235 -6.85 -11.81 -14.75
CA LEU A 235 -7.78 -12.26 -13.72
C LEU A 235 -8.11 -11.10 -12.78
N PRO A 236 -9.28 -11.14 -12.13
CA PRO A 236 -9.73 -10.08 -11.22
C PRO A 236 -8.75 -9.76 -10.12
N TRP A 237 -8.04 -10.77 -9.61
CA TRP A 237 -7.10 -10.62 -8.52
C TRP A 237 -6.06 -11.73 -8.50
N TYR A 238 -4.91 -11.39 -7.90
CA TYR A 238 -3.87 -12.32 -7.51
C TYR A 238 -3.49 -12.05 -6.06
N ASP A 239 -3.25 -13.11 -5.32
CA ASP A 239 -2.78 -13.09 -3.96
C ASP A 239 -1.36 -13.67 -3.87
N PHE A 240 -0.51 -12.98 -3.16
CA PHE A 240 0.81 -13.46 -2.74
C PHE A 240 0.73 -13.88 -1.29
N THR A 241 1.02 -15.14 -1.01
CA THR A 241 1.10 -15.68 0.35
C THR A 241 2.49 -16.23 0.62
N ILE A 242 3.04 -15.92 1.80
CA ILE A 242 4.36 -16.38 2.25
C ILE A 242 4.29 -17.03 3.63
N LYS A 243 4.99 -18.17 3.80
CA LYS A 243 5.32 -18.74 5.10
C LYS A 243 6.73 -18.33 5.47
N VAL A 244 6.86 -17.46 6.46
CA VAL A 244 8.13 -16.84 6.87
C VAL A 244 9.04 -17.87 7.51
N LYS A 245 10.30 -17.93 7.06
CA LYS A 245 11.33 -18.77 7.69
C LYS A 245 11.65 -18.23 9.08
N GLY A 246 11.85 -19.12 10.02
CA GLY A 246 12.15 -18.79 11.42
C GLY A 246 10.90 -18.63 12.29
N SER A 247 9.94 -17.76 11.95
CA SER A 247 8.71 -17.61 12.74
C SER A 247 7.64 -18.65 12.39
N GLY A 248 7.67 -19.21 11.19
CA GLY A 248 6.63 -20.12 10.68
C GLY A 248 5.28 -19.45 10.42
N LYS A 249 5.15 -18.15 10.66
CA LYS A 249 3.92 -17.39 10.41
C LYS A 249 3.64 -17.32 8.92
N THR A 250 2.37 -17.41 8.56
CA THR A 250 1.89 -17.28 7.19
C THR A 250 1.11 -15.98 7.06
N MET A 251 1.29 -15.26 5.96
CA MET A 251 0.63 -13.98 5.69
C MET A 251 0.68 -13.66 4.20
N GLY A 252 -0.08 -12.66 3.77
CA GLY A 252 -0.07 -12.28 2.37
C GLY A 252 -0.68 -10.93 2.06
N ALA A 253 -0.59 -10.58 0.77
CA ALA A 253 -1.23 -9.43 0.19
C ALA A 253 -1.81 -9.78 -1.18
N ALA A 254 -3.10 -9.57 -1.34
CA ALA A 254 -3.77 -9.67 -2.63
C ALA A 254 -3.96 -8.29 -3.26
N VAL A 255 -3.87 -8.23 -4.58
CA VAL A 255 -4.25 -7.06 -5.35
C VAL A 255 -5.46 -7.39 -6.19
N ILE A 256 -6.51 -6.59 -6.06
CA ILE A 256 -7.72 -6.65 -6.88
C ILE A 256 -7.67 -5.48 -7.86
N ASN A 257 -7.67 -5.77 -9.16
CA ASN A 257 -7.64 -4.76 -10.21
C ASN A 257 -9.07 -4.27 -10.52
N HIS A 258 -9.26 -2.95 -10.56
CA HIS A 258 -10.55 -2.37 -10.92
C HIS A 258 -10.80 -2.49 -12.43
N PRO A 259 -12.00 -2.90 -12.90
CA PRO A 259 -12.28 -3.07 -14.33
C PRO A 259 -12.16 -1.77 -15.13
N GLY A 260 -12.30 -0.61 -14.50
CA GLY A 260 -12.09 0.69 -15.11
C GLY A 260 -10.65 1.03 -15.48
N ASN A 261 -9.67 0.22 -15.03
CA ASN A 261 -8.26 0.41 -15.41
C ASN A 261 -7.97 -0.05 -16.85
N GLY A 262 -8.90 -0.75 -17.49
CA GLY A 262 -8.75 -1.31 -18.83
C GLY A 262 -8.08 -2.69 -18.84
N PRO A 263 -7.73 -3.20 -20.03
CA PRO A 263 -7.08 -4.50 -20.18
C PRO A 263 -5.78 -4.57 -19.38
N THR A 264 -5.64 -5.60 -18.56
CA THR A 264 -4.54 -5.74 -17.61
C THR A 264 -4.00 -7.16 -17.68
N THR A 265 -2.69 -7.31 -17.69
CA THR A 265 -2.02 -8.60 -17.46
C THR A 265 -1.17 -8.49 -16.20
N TRP A 266 -0.61 -9.60 -15.72
CA TRP A 266 0.08 -9.61 -14.44
C TRP A 266 1.51 -10.09 -14.58
N HIS A 267 2.46 -9.27 -14.17
CA HIS A 267 3.88 -9.59 -14.14
C HIS A 267 4.29 -10.10 -12.76
N ASN A 268 3.64 -11.17 -12.31
CA ASN A 268 3.89 -11.77 -10.99
C ASN A 268 5.00 -12.82 -11.11
N ILE A 269 6.23 -12.42 -10.81
CA ILE A 269 7.39 -13.31 -10.87
C ILE A 269 7.65 -13.87 -9.47
N PRO A 270 7.54 -15.19 -9.27
CA PRO A 270 7.70 -15.82 -7.95
C PRO A 270 9.02 -15.47 -7.26
N ASN A 271 10.12 -15.39 -8.02
CA ASN A 271 11.43 -15.06 -7.47
C ASN A 271 11.59 -13.59 -7.07
N LEU A 272 10.78 -12.69 -7.63
CA LEU A 272 10.76 -11.27 -7.26
C LEU A 272 9.80 -11.00 -6.11
N PHE A 273 8.81 -11.86 -5.91
CA PHE A 273 7.82 -11.73 -4.85
C PHE A 273 7.05 -10.39 -4.96
N MET A 274 6.59 -10.09 -6.18
CA MET A 274 5.85 -8.88 -6.48
C MET A 274 4.44 -9.22 -6.98
N VAL A 275 3.50 -8.31 -6.80
CA VAL A 275 2.15 -8.40 -7.39
C VAL A 275 1.95 -7.15 -8.24
N ASN A 276 2.08 -7.31 -9.56
CA ASN A 276 2.17 -6.21 -10.51
C ASN A 276 1.11 -6.33 -11.61
N PRO A 277 -0.04 -5.66 -11.49
CA PRO A 277 -1.01 -5.51 -12.58
C PRO A 277 -0.52 -4.49 -13.60
N VAL A 278 -0.40 -4.90 -14.87
CA VAL A 278 0.26 -4.13 -15.92
C VAL A 278 -0.73 -3.73 -17.01
N ILE A 279 -1.08 -2.46 -17.06
CA ILE A 279 -1.99 -1.90 -18.09
C ILE A 279 -1.25 -1.60 -19.39
N ILE A 280 0.07 -1.35 -19.34
CA ILE A 280 0.90 -1.02 -20.52
C ILE A 280 1.36 -2.26 -21.29
N ALA A 281 1.04 -3.46 -20.85
CA ALA A 281 1.44 -4.69 -21.55
C ALA A 281 0.75 -4.86 -22.92
N ALA A 282 -0.50 -4.40 -23.04
CA ALA A 282 -1.25 -4.44 -24.30
C ALA A 282 -0.76 -3.39 -25.32
N GLY A 283 -0.26 -2.25 -24.85
CA GLY A 283 0.21 -1.13 -25.67
C GLY A 283 0.61 0.06 -24.81
N PRO A 284 1.19 1.11 -25.42
CA PRO A 284 1.52 2.31 -24.67
C PRO A 284 0.27 3.03 -24.15
N VAL A 285 0.40 3.68 -23.01
CA VAL A 285 -0.64 4.53 -22.43
C VAL A 285 -0.22 5.98 -22.57
N THR A 286 -1.07 6.78 -23.23
CA THR A 286 -0.85 8.22 -23.42
C THR A 286 -1.77 9.01 -22.51
N ILE A 287 -1.19 9.91 -21.71
CA ILE A 287 -1.93 10.83 -20.83
C ILE A 287 -1.69 12.26 -21.31
N ARG A 288 -2.78 13.00 -21.58
CA ARG A 288 -2.69 14.38 -22.06
C ARG A 288 -2.94 15.41 -20.97
N PRO A 289 -2.32 16.58 -21.06
CA PRO A 289 -2.67 17.71 -20.20
C PRO A 289 -4.18 17.98 -20.20
N GLY A 290 -4.76 18.17 -19.02
CA GLY A 290 -6.21 18.38 -18.87
C GLY A 290 -7.08 17.11 -18.90
N SER A 291 -6.51 15.94 -19.25
CA SER A 291 -7.20 14.65 -19.26
C SER A 291 -6.45 13.61 -18.41
N PRO A 292 -6.53 13.71 -17.08
CA PRO A 292 -5.78 12.86 -16.19
C PRO A 292 -6.21 11.39 -16.31
N LEU A 293 -5.26 10.49 -16.11
CA LEU A 293 -5.52 9.06 -15.96
C LEU A 293 -5.86 8.76 -14.51
N THR A 294 -6.92 8.01 -14.29
CA THR A 294 -7.28 7.49 -12.97
C THR A 294 -7.21 5.97 -12.96
N LEU A 295 -6.42 5.43 -12.02
CA LEU A 295 -6.25 4.00 -11.82
C LEU A 295 -6.66 3.63 -10.40
N ARG A 296 -7.31 2.46 -10.25
CA ARG A 296 -7.86 2.01 -8.97
C ARG A 296 -7.42 0.59 -8.66
N TYR A 297 -6.96 0.40 -7.44
CA TYR A 297 -6.53 -0.92 -6.95
C TYR A 297 -7.03 -1.11 -5.52
N ARG A 298 -7.44 -2.33 -5.19
CA ARG A 298 -7.68 -2.73 -3.79
C ARG A 298 -6.59 -3.68 -3.36
N VAL A 299 -5.88 -3.33 -2.29
CA VAL A 299 -4.93 -4.23 -1.64
C VAL A 299 -5.59 -4.82 -0.40
N VAL A 300 -5.58 -6.14 -0.30
CA VAL A 300 -6.10 -6.88 0.86
C VAL A 300 -4.96 -7.55 1.56
N VAL A 301 -4.70 -7.14 2.81
CA VAL A 301 -3.58 -7.65 3.62
C VAL A 301 -4.12 -8.59 4.69
N HIS A 302 -3.59 -9.81 4.77
CA HIS A 302 -4.14 -10.86 5.59
C HIS A 302 -3.09 -11.65 6.36
N ASP A 303 -3.52 -12.18 7.50
CA ASP A 303 -2.83 -13.25 8.21
C ASP A 303 -3.24 -14.61 7.67
N GLY A 304 -2.41 -15.62 7.89
CA GLY A 304 -2.68 -16.99 7.48
C GLY A 304 -2.57 -17.26 5.98
N PRO A 305 -3.03 -18.43 5.54
CA PRO A 305 -3.13 -18.78 4.12
C PRO A 305 -4.09 -17.87 3.37
N SER A 306 -3.97 -17.82 2.03
CA SER A 306 -4.86 -17.05 1.16
C SER A 306 -6.35 -17.21 1.52
N PRO A 307 -7.05 -16.15 1.92
CA PRO A 307 -8.46 -16.23 2.29
C PRO A 307 -9.35 -16.14 1.03
N THR A 308 -9.22 -17.11 0.14
CA THR A 308 -9.78 -17.11 -1.22
C THR A 308 -11.25 -16.66 -1.30
N TRP A 309 -12.12 -17.11 -0.37
CA TRP A 309 -13.52 -16.72 -0.35
C TRP A 309 -13.74 -15.26 0.04
N VAL A 310 -12.93 -14.75 0.98
CA VAL A 310 -12.95 -13.34 1.36
C VAL A 310 -12.48 -12.50 0.18
N LEU A 311 -11.38 -12.90 -0.46
CA LEU A 311 -10.83 -12.19 -1.63
C LEU A 311 -11.84 -12.15 -2.79
N GLN A 312 -12.52 -13.27 -3.07
CA GLN A 312 -13.53 -13.30 -4.13
C GLN A 312 -14.72 -12.38 -3.80
N LYS A 313 -15.26 -12.46 -2.58
CA LYS A 313 -16.33 -11.56 -2.12
C LYS A 313 -15.92 -10.08 -2.26
N LEU A 314 -14.71 -9.72 -1.78
CA LEU A 314 -14.17 -8.36 -1.86
C LEU A 314 -13.94 -7.92 -3.31
N SER A 315 -13.54 -8.85 -4.18
CA SER A 315 -13.40 -8.61 -5.61
C SER A 315 -14.73 -8.34 -6.28
N ASP A 316 -15.76 -9.16 -6.02
CA ASP A 316 -17.09 -8.99 -6.59
C ASP A 316 -17.71 -7.65 -6.17
N GLU A 317 -17.59 -7.26 -4.90
CA GLU A 317 -18.04 -5.98 -4.39
C GLU A 317 -17.29 -4.79 -5.05
N TYR A 318 -15.98 -4.86 -5.13
CA TYR A 318 -15.13 -3.79 -5.67
C TYR A 318 -15.29 -3.61 -7.18
N ARG A 319 -15.44 -4.70 -7.90
CA ARG A 319 -15.59 -4.72 -9.36
C ARG A 319 -17.06 -4.56 -9.80
N GLY A 320 -18.00 -4.93 -8.96
CA GLY A 320 -19.45 -4.82 -9.24
C GLY A 320 -19.99 -3.39 -9.17
N GLY A 321 -19.26 -2.44 -8.60
CA GLY A 321 -19.51 -0.99 -8.67
C GLY A 321 -20.91 -0.56 -8.22
N ARG A 322 -21.39 -0.94 -7.02
CA ARG A 322 -22.61 -0.38 -6.42
C ARG A 322 -22.38 0.05 -4.98
#